data_39eef78329b3f9f0a0e11eb4d1a71415
#
_entry.id   39eef78329b3f9f0a0e11eb4d1a71415
#
_cell.length_a   1.000
_cell.length_b   1.000
_cell.length_c   1.000
_cell.angle_alpha   90.00
_cell.angle_beta   90.00
_cell.angle_gamma   90.00
#
_symmetry.space_group_name_H-M   'P 1'
#
loop_
_entity.id
_entity.type
_entity.pdbx_description
1 polymer ?
#
loop_
_entity_poly.entity_id
_entity_poly.type
_entity_poly.pdbx_seq_one_letter_code
_entity_poly.pdbx_strand_id
1 'polypeptide(L)'
;LVGSEMCIRDRFNAHLENKEAIEQRQEAIRELSTDLEYRQQIRLSGLLYKGKPADTSEIKEWANSPSYYRKHRLLRMIPATVSVINLLCISLTCLDILPASIAGGVFACFVVFSSVFSKGITKLQATYGKKLQILSTYADQILLTEKKDMHSPVLQELKAELTSRNQTASQAVRRLSKLMNALDQRNNLLISMLLNGLIFWELRQVMKIEQWKEVHASDLPRWIETVGEIDAYCSLATFAYNHPEYIYPKINSHSFHMQAKALGHPLMDRNKCVRNGIDIDKRPFFIIITGANMAGKSTYLRTVGVNYLLACMGAPVWADEMEIYPARLVTSLRTNDSLTDNESYFFAELKRLKLIIDKLEAGEEHFIILDEILKGTNSMDKQ
;
A
#
# COMPACT_ATOMS: atom_id res chain seq x y z
N LEU A 1 -3.63 2.11 -7.39
CA LEU A 1 -3.24 2.89 -6.21
C LEU A 1 -1.77 2.62 -5.92
N VAL A 2 -0.97 3.66 -5.60
CA VAL A 2 0.47 3.50 -5.33
C VAL A 2 0.74 2.55 -4.17
N GLY A 3 -0.17 2.49 -3.19
CA GLY A 3 -0.07 1.54 -2.09
C GLY A 3 -0.20 0.09 -2.54
N SER A 4 -1.08 -0.22 -3.50
CA SER A 4 -1.29 -1.58 -3.99
C SER A 4 -0.15 -2.06 -4.89
N GLU A 5 0.41 -1.20 -5.74
CA GLU A 5 1.58 -1.57 -6.55
C GLU A 5 2.77 -1.92 -5.65
N MET A 6 2.99 -1.16 -4.58
CA MET A 6 4.01 -1.44 -3.59
C MET A 6 3.72 -2.73 -2.83
N CYS A 7 2.49 -2.94 -2.38
CA CYS A 7 2.08 -4.19 -1.72
C CYS A 7 2.19 -5.40 -2.65
N ILE A 8 1.80 -5.29 -3.92
CA ILE A 8 1.97 -6.36 -4.91
C ILE A 8 3.45 -6.64 -5.12
N ARG A 9 4.26 -5.61 -5.36
CA ARG A 9 5.71 -5.74 -5.54
C ARG A 9 6.38 -6.39 -4.31
N ASP A 10 6.02 -5.96 -3.11
CA ASP A 10 6.59 -6.50 -1.89
C ASP A 10 6.20 -7.97 -1.70
N ARG A 11 4.99 -8.38 -2.11
CA ARG A 11 4.58 -9.78 -2.13
C ARG A 11 5.31 -10.60 -3.19
N PHE A 12 5.61 -10.03 -4.36
CA PHE A 12 6.47 -10.66 -5.35
C PHE A 12 7.90 -10.87 -4.82
N ASN A 13 8.41 -9.92 -4.05
CA ASN A 13 9.76 -10.01 -3.48
C ASN A 13 9.82 -10.88 -2.20
N ALA A 14 8.73 -10.92 -1.41
CA ALA A 14 8.58 -11.70 -0.20
C ALA A 14 7.56 -12.82 -0.43
N HIS A 15 7.87 -13.75 -1.33
CA HIS A 15 7.04 -14.93 -1.55
C HIS A 15 7.02 -15.83 -0.31
N LEU A 16 5.90 -16.52 -0.12
CA LEU A 16 5.71 -17.36 1.04
C LEU A 16 6.47 -18.69 0.88
N GLU A 17 7.06 -19.12 1.97
CA GLU A 17 7.77 -20.41 2.10
C GLU A 17 6.95 -21.41 2.93
N ASN A 18 5.79 -21.00 3.44
CA ASN A 18 4.94 -21.81 4.30
C ASN A 18 3.69 -22.26 3.54
N LYS A 19 3.42 -23.56 3.54
CA LYS A 19 2.27 -24.18 2.87
C LYS A 19 0.95 -23.58 3.34
N GLU A 20 0.74 -23.53 4.65
CA GLU A 20 -0.52 -23.07 5.25
C GLU A 20 -0.83 -21.64 4.85
N ALA A 21 0.19 -20.77 4.86
CA ALA A 21 0.03 -19.38 4.46
C ALA A 21 -0.29 -19.22 2.96
N ILE A 22 0.28 -20.07 2.10
CA ILE A 22 -0.03 -20.07 0.65
C ILE A 22 -1.46 -20.56 0.42
N GLU A 23 -1.87 -21.65 1.06
CA GLU A 23 -3.22 -22.22 0.95
C GLU A 23 -4.29 -21.23 1.44
N GLN A 24 -4.07 -20.56 2.56
CA GLN A 24 -4.94 -19.51 3.07
C GLN A 24 -5.04 -18.32 2.08
N ARG A 25 -3.94 -17.96 1.41
CA ARG A 25 -3.97 -16.96 0.34
C ARG A 25 -4.76 -17.42 -0.87
N GLN A 26 -4.60 -18.65 -1.30
CA GLN A 26 -5.39 -19.23 -2.39
C GLN A 26 -6.89 -19.15 -2.07
N GLU A 27 -7.28 -19.45 -0.84
CA GLU A 27 -8.66 -19.35 -0.38
C GLU A 27 -9.18 -17.91 -0.46
N ALA A 28 -8.42 -16.93 0.06
CA ALA A 28 -8.77 -15.51 0.00
C ALA A 28 -8.91 -14.99 -1.44
N ILE A 29 -7.97 -15.36 -2.33
CA ILE A 29 -8.03 -14.98 -3.75
C ILE A 29 -9.24 -15.62 -4.43
N ARG A 30 -9.54 -16.88 -4.12
CA ARG A 30 -10.68 -17.62 -4.66
C ARG A 30 -12.00 -16.99 -4.23
N GLU A 31 -12.14 -16.64 -2.94
CA GLU A 31 -13.30 -15.93 -2.42
C GLU A 31 -13.53 -14.61 -3.14
N LEU A 32 -12.52 -13.75 -3.20
CA LEU A 32 -12.63 -12.46 -3.86
C LEU A 32 -12.80 -12.56 -5.39
N SER A 33 -12.35 -13.65 -6.03
CA SER A 33 -12.50 -13.81 -7.47
C SER A 33 -13.97 -13.98 -7.89
N THR A 34 -14.80 -14.54 -7.02
CA THR A 34 -16.24 -14.71 -7.26
C THR A 34 -17.04 -13.42 -7.03
N ASP A 35 -16.50 -12.45 -6.28
CA ASP A 35 -17.17 -11.19 -5.96
C ASP A 35 -16.70 -10.05 -6.87
N LEU A 36 -17.29 -9.97 -8.04
CA LEU A 36 -16.98 -8.92 -9.02
C LEU A 36 -17.36 -7.53 -8.50
N GLU A 37 -18.52 -7.42 -7.82
CA GLU A 37 -19.03 -6.13 -7.37
C GLU A 37 -18.10 -5.48 -6.34
N TYR A 38 -17.68 -6.22 -5.31
CA TYR A 38 -16.76 -5.72 -4.31
C TYR A 38 -15.43 -5.25 -4.92
N ARG A 39 -14.83 -6.08 -5.79
CA ARG A 39 -13.57 -5.70 -6.47
C ARG A 39 -13.71 -4.45 -7.32
N GLN A 40 -14.83 -4.30 -8.03
CA GLN A 40 -15.11 -3.10 -8.83
C GLN A 40 -15.32 -1.86 -7.95
N GLN A 41 -16.00 -1.97 -6.81
CA GLN A 41 -16.20 -0.87 -5.89
C GLN A 41 -14.89 -0.41 -5.26
N ILE A 42 -14.02 -1.32 -4.82
CA ILE A 42 -12.67 -1.00 -4.32
C ILE A 42 -11.87 -0.27 -5.38
N ARG A 43 -11.85 -0.77 -6.62
CA ARG A 43 -11.13 -0.14 -7.72
C ARG A 43 -11.70 1.23 -8.08
N LEU A 44 -13.01 1.36 -8.15
CA LEU A 44 -13.70 2.61 -8.47
C LEU A 44 -13.38 3.70 -7.44
N SER A 45 -13.42 3.38 -6.16
CA SER A 45 -13.08 4.35 -5.09
C SER A 45 -11.66 4.90 -5.26
N GLY A 46 -10.70 4.07 -5.66
CA GLY A 46 -9.34 4.48 -5.97
C GLY A 46 -9.22 5.34 -7.24
N LEU A 47 -9.95 4.99 -8.30
CA LEU A 47 -9.94 5.73 -9.58
C LEU A 47 -10.60 7.12 -9.49
N LEU A 48 -11.57 7.29 -8.59
CA LEU A 48 -12.23 8.59 -8.36
C LEU A 48 -11.28 9.60 -7.71
N TYR A 49 -10.18 9.16 -7.11
CA TYR A 49 -9.19 10.07 -6.56
C TYR A 49 -8.35 10.70 -7.67
N LYS A 50 -8.48 12.03 -7.84
CA LYS A 50 -7.78 12.81 -8.86
C LYS A 50 -6.43 13.39 -8.40
N GLY A 51 -6.02 13.13 -7.16
CA GLY A 51 -4.76 13.63 -6.59
C GLY A 51 -3.55 12.80 -6.99
N LYS A 52 -2.35 13.34 -6.71
CA LYS A 52 -1.14 12.52 -6.77
C LYS A 52 -1.17 11.47 -5.67
N PRO A 53 -0.70 10.25 -5.95
CA PRO A 53 -0.58 9.23 -4.92
C PRO A 53 0.23 9.80 -3.73
N ALA A 54 -0.32 9.69 -2.52
CA ALA A 54 0.45 10.03 -1.33
C ALA A 54 1.38 8.86 -1.01
N ASP A 55 2.64 9.17 -0.74
CA ASP A 55 3.54 8.19 -0.17
C ASP A 55 3.05 7.85 1.25
N THR A 56 2.84 6.57 1.52
CA THR A 56 2.42 6.09 2.85
C THR A 56 3.43 6.46 3.93
N SER A 57 4.72 6.61 3.57
CA SER A 57 5.78 7.09 4.46
C SER A 57 5.49 8.49 5.01
N GLU A 58 4.96 9.38 4.17
CA GLU A 58 4.63 10.76 4.56
C GLU A 58 3.45 10.81 5.55
N ILE A 59 2.47 9.91 5.39
CA ILE A 59 1.36 9.79 6.33
C ILE A 59 1.84 9.25 7.68
N LYS A 60 2.77 8.27 7.65
CA LYS A 60 3.44 7.75 8.85
C LYS A 60 4.26 8.83 9.56
N GLU A 61 5.01 9.64 8.82
CA GLU A 61 5.78 10.76 9.34
C GLU A 61 4.87 11.80 9.99
N TRP A 62 3.78 12.17 9.32
CA TRP A 62 2.78 13.08 9.88
C TRP A 62 2.14 12.50 11.15
N ALA A 63 1.76 11.24 11.16
CA ALA A 63 1.16 10.58 12.32
C ALA A 63 2.10 10.63 13.54
N ASN A 64 3.40 10.45 13.32
CA ASN A 64 4.43 10.48 14.37
C ASN A 64 4.93 11.89 14.74
N SER A 65 4.57 12.93 13.98
CA SER A 65 5.03 14.29 14.27
C SER A 65 4.43 14.80 15.60
N PRO A 66 5.15 15.62 16.39
CA PRO A 66 4.67 16.05 17.71
C PRO A 66 3.46 16.99 17.62
N SER A 67 2.52 16.86 18.54
CA SER A 67 1.42 17.82 18.75
C SER A 67 1.97 19.06 19.47
N TYR A 68 1.70 20.25 18.91
CA TYR A 68 2.21 21.51 19.46
C TYR A 68 1.14 22.29 20.21
N TYR A 69 -0.01 22.57 19.59
CA TYR A 69 -1.02 23.47 20.11
C TYR A 69 -1.77 22.89 21.31
N ARG A 70 -2.04 21.61 21.29
CA ARG A 70 -2.78 20.92 22.35
C ARG A 70 -1.92 20.64 23.60
N LYS A 71 -0.61 20.52 23.44
CA LYS A 71 0.33 20.31 24.55
C LYS A 71 0.36 21.51 25.53
N HIS A 72 0.14 22.71 25.00
CA HIS A 72 0.16 23.93 25.80
C HIS A 72 -1.23 24.24 26.40
N ARG A 73 -1.39 24.10 27.72
CA ARG A 73 -2.67 24.29 28.43
C ARG A 73 -3.30 25.66 28.15
N LEU A 74 -2.48 26.73 28.11
CA LEU A 74 -2.95 28.10 27.83
C LEU A 74 -3.55 28.21 26.44
N LEU A 75 -2.95 27.62 25.41
CA LEU A 75 -3.46 27.66 24.03
C LEU A 75 -4.83 26.99 23.90
N ARG A 76 -5.08 25.93 24.70
CA ARG A 76 -6.39 25.22 24.68
C ARG A 76 -7.56 26.11 25.16
N MET A 77 -7.29 27.10 26.01
CA MET A 77 -8.33 27.97 26.53
C MET A 77 -8.66 29.14 25.58
N ILE A 78 -7.70 29.58 24.76
CA ILE A 78 -7.86 30.76 23.87
C ILE A 78 -9.15 30.71 23.01
N PRO A 79 -9.47 29.63 22.28
CA PRO A 79 -10.68 29.65 21.45
C PRO A 79 -11.98 29.74 22.24
N ALA A 80 -12.01 29.20 23.45
CA ALA A 80 -13.18 29.28 24.34
C ALA A 80 -13.32 30.68 24.89
N THR A 81 -12.24 31.26 25.43
CA THR A 81 -12.25 32.62 26.02
C THR A 81 -12.61 33.69 25.02
N VAL A 82 -12.04 33.60 23.78
CA VAL A 82 -12.39 34.54 22.70
C VAL A 82 -13.87 34.43 22.31
N SER A 83 -14.42 33.22 22.24
CA SER A 83 -15.84 33.04 21.91
C SER A 83 -16.75 33.61 22.98
N VAL A 84 -16.40 33.46 24.28
CA VAL A 84 -17.17 34.01 25.41
C VAL A 84 -17.11 35.54 25.40
N ILE A 85 -15.93 36.12 25.19
CA ILE A 85 -15.77 37.59 25.13
C ILE A 85 -16.58 38.16 23.95
N ASN A 86 -16.49 37.56 22.74
CA ASN A 86 -17.27 38.04 21.62
C ASN A 86 -18.77 37.91 21.83
N LEU A 87 -19.23 36.81 22.44
CA LEU A 87 -20.65 36.62 22.77
C LEU A 87 -21.13 37.69 23.76
N LEU A 88 -20.31 37.98 24.78
CA LEU A 88 -20.59 39.00 25.75
C LEU A 88 -20.64 40.40 25.09
N CYS A 89 -19.66 40.76 24.27
CA CYS A 89 -19.66 42.02 23.53
C CYS A 89 -20.90 42.18 22.65
N ILE A 90 -21.26 41.16 21.91
CA ILE A 90 -22.46 41.17 21.06
C ILE A 90 -23.72 41.35 21.92
N SER A 91 -23.85 40.60 23.03
CA SER A 91 -25.01 40.70 23.91
C SER A 91 -25.13 42.07 24.52
N LEU A 92 -24.04 42.69 24.99
CA LEU A 92 -24.02 44.03 25.58
C LEU A 92 -24.33 45.12 24.52
N THR A 93 -23.91 44.90 23.28
CA THR A 93 -24.23 45.80 22.18
C THR A 93 -25.74 45.73 21.81
N CYS A 94 -26.31 44.51 21.82
CA CYS A 94 -27.75 44.32 21.57
C CYS A 94 -28.63 44.91 22.70
N LEU A 95 -28.10 45.08 23.88
CA LEU A 95 -28.75 45.72 25.05
C LEU A 95 -28.51 47.25 25.12
N ASP A 96 -27.86 47.83 24.10
CA ASP A 96 -27.48 49.28 24.04
C ASP A 96 -26.54 49.71 25.21
N ILE A 97 -25.89 48.77 25.90
CA ILE A 97 -24.95 49.05 27.00
C ILE A 97 -23.55 49.36 26.44
N LEU A 98 -23.15 48.69 25.36
CA LEU A 98 -21.83 48.81 24.75
C LEU A 98 -21.93 49.40 23.34
N PRO A 99 -21.19 50.49 23.01
CA PRO A 99 -21.14 51.01 21.65
C PRO A 99 -20.62 49.98 20.66
N ALA A 100 -21.25 49.85 19.48
CA ALA A 100 -20.85 48.91 18.42
C ALA A 100 -19.39 49.11 17.97
N SER A 101 -18.85 50.33 18.07
CA SER A 101 -17.45 50.63 17.76
C SER A 101 -16.47 49.92 18.68
N ILE A 102 -16.78 49.74 19.94
CA ILE A 102 -15.95 48.98 20.88
C ILE A 102 -16.02 47.50 20.57
N ALA A 103 -17.21 46.95 20.34
CA ALA A 103 -17.35 45.54 19.95
C ALA A 103 -16.59 45.23 18.65
N GLY A 104 -16.69 46.14 17.65
CA GLY A 104 -15.93 46.06 16.40
C GLY A 104 -14.41 46.14 16.61
N GLY A 105 -13.96 46.98 17.53
CA GLY A 105 -12.54 47.07 17.92
C GLY A 105 -12.01 45.79 18.56
N VAL A 106 -12.77 45.18 19.47
CA VAL A 106 -12.43 43.89 20.09
C VAL A 106 -12.33 42.79 19.06
N PHE A 107 -13.31 42.72 18.17
CA PHE A 107 -13.29 41.79 17.04
C PHE A 107 -12.03 41.95 16.17
N ALA A 108 -11.72 43.21 15.77
CA ALA A 108 -10.52 43.48 14.97
C ALA A 108 -9.23 43.07 15.68
N CYS A 109 -9.11 43.32 17.00
CA CYS A 109 -7.99 42.85 17.81
C CYS A 109 -7.86 41.33 17.76
N PHE A 110 -8.98 40.59 17.83
CA PHE A 110 -8.92 39.12 17.74
C PHE A 110 -8.55 38.63 16.35
N VAL A 111 -8.96 39.28 15.28
CA VAL A 111 -8.51 38.98 13.91
C VAL A 111 -7.00 39.16 13.80
N VAL A 112 -6.45 40.27 14.30
CA VAL A 112 -5.00 40.52 14.28
C VAL A 112 -4.28 39.47 15.14
N PHE A 113 -4.77 39.17 16.35
CA PHE A 113 -4.17 38.17 17.22
C PHE A 113 -4.19 36.76 16.64
N SER A 114 -5.25 36.40 15.90
CA SER A 114 -5.33 35.09 15.23
C SER A 114 -4.23 34.91 14.17
N SER A 115 -3.78 36.01 13.54
CA SER A 115 -2.72 35.95 12.51
C SER A 115 -1.37 35.46 13.05
N VAL A 116 -1.12 35.60 14.35
CA VAL A 116 0.09 35.06 15.01
C VAL A 116 0.17 33.54 14.88
N PHE A 117 -0.99 32.86 15.00
CA PHE A 117 -1.06 31.39 14.88
C PHE A 117 -1.14 30.95 13.44
N SER A 118 -1.67 31.77 12.54
CA SER A 118 -1.92 31.43 11.13
C SER A 118 -0.65 30.99 10.39
N LYS A 119 0.52 31.58 10.66
CA LYS A 119 1.79 31.18 10.02
C LYS A 119 2.18 29.73 10.29
N GLY A 120 2.08 29.29 11.55
CA GLY A 120 2.35 27.90 11.93
C GLY A 120 1.36 26.91 11.30
N ILE A 121 0.08 27.27 11.33
CA ILE A 121 -0.99 26.46 10.73
C ILE A 121 -0.84 26.39 9.20
N THR A 122 -0.45 27.49 8.54
CA THR A 122 -0.16 27.51 7.10
C THR A 122 0.96 26.53 6.73
N LYS A 123 2.05 26.52 7.51
CA LYS A 123 3.17 25.60 7.28
C LYS A 123 2.71 24.16 7.40
N LEU A 124 1.94 23.83 8.44
CA LEU A 124 1.39 22.49 8.64
C LEU A 124 0.48 22.06 7.48
N GLN A 125 -0.42 22.94 7.04
CA GLN A 125 -1.31 22.68 5.91
C GLN A 125 -0.55 22.57 4.57
N ALA A 126 0.44 23.43 4.34
CA ALA A 126 1.25 23.38 3.12
C ALA A 126 2.02 22.06 3.02
N THR A 127 2.52 21.55 4.16
CA THR A 127 3.29 20.30 4.21
C THR A 127 2.39 19.07 4.05
N TYR A 128 1.25 19.01 4.72
CA TYR A 128 0.45 17.78 4.82
C TYR A 128 -0.95 17.86 4.20
N GLY A 129 -1.53 19.07 3.98
CA GLY A 129 -2.91 19.21 3.56
C GLY A 129 -3.24 18.49 2.26
N LYS A 130 -2.45 18.69 1.20
CA LYS A 130 -2.64 18.01 -0.09
C LYS A 130 -2.40 16.49 0.00
N LYS A 131 -1.47 16.06 0.87
CA LYS A 131 -1.10 14.66 1.04
C LYS A 131 -2.17 13.86 1.77
N LEU A 132 -2.91 14.52 2.65
CA LEU A 132 -3.99 13.90 3.43
C LEU A 132 -5.36 13.90 2.72
N GLN A 133 -5.48 14.52 1.54
CA GLN A 133 -6.73 14.49 0.75
C GLN A 133 -7.14 13.07 0.34
N ILE A 134 -6.18 12.16 0.18
CA ILE A 134 -6.44 10.74 -0.13
C ILE A 134 -7.18 10.00 1.01
N LEU A 135 -7.20 10.57 2.22
CA LEU A 135 -7.86 9.93 3.37
C LEU A 135 -9.36 9.66 3.16
N SER A 136 -10.04 10.48 2.34
CA SER A 136 -11.45 10.23 2.01
C SER A 136 -11.61 8.92 1.22
N THR A 137 -10.70 8.67 0.28
CA THR A 137 -10.67 7.43 -0.51
C THR A 137 -10.39 6.22 0.37
N TYR A 138 -9.40 6.31 1.27
CA TYR A 138 -9.16 5.25 2.24
C TYR A 138 -10.37 5.00 3.16
N ALA A 139 -11.05 6.07 3.61
CA ALA A 139 -12.26 5.90 4.42
C ALA A 139 -13.37 5.15 3.68
N ASP A 140 -13.53 5.38 2.38
CA ASP A 140 -14.52 4.69 1.56
C ASP A 140 -14.15 3.21 1.32
N GLN A 141 -12.88 2.93 1.05
CA GLN A 141 -12.37 1.55 0.91
C GLN A 141 -12.47 0.76 2.21
N ILE A 142 -12.11 1.38 3.34
CA ILE A 142 -12.28 0.79 4.67
C ILE A 142 -13.76 0.47 4.93
N LEU A 143 -14.66 1.41 4.63
CA LEU A 143 -16.10 1.21 4.84
C LEU A 143 -16.65 0.05 3.99
N LEU A 144 -16.21 -0.08 2.75
CA LEU A 144 -16.57 -1.21 1.89
C LEU A 144 -16.12 -2.53 2.51
N THR A 145 -14.88 -2.57 3.04
CA THR A 145 -14.31 -3.74 3.69
C THR A 145 -15.01 -4.08 5.01
N GLU A 146 -15.30 -3.08 5.85
CA GLU A 146 -16.03 -3.27 7.10
C GLU A 146 -17.43 -3.89 6.90
N LYS A 147 -18.11 -3.51 5.81
CA LYS A 147 -19.44 -3.99 5.48
C LYS A 147 -19.47 -5.36 4.80
N LYS A 148 -18.36 -5.75 4.19
CA LYS A 148 -18.27 -7.01 3.45
C LYS A 148 -18.22 -8.20 4.42
N ASP A 149 -19.04 -9.21 4.16
CA ASP A 149 -18.90 -10.51 4.83
C ASP A 149 -17.72 -11.26 4.20
N MET A 150 -16.75 -11.63 5.02
CA MET A 150 -15.53 -12.32 4.64
C MET A 150 -15.46 -13.67 5.35
N HIS A 151 -15.07 -14.71 4.60
CA HIS A 151 -15.10 -16.10 5.07
C HIS A 151 -13.69 -16.66 5.26
N SER A 152 -12.74 -16.33 4.36
CA SER A 152 -11.37 -16.82 4.48
C SER A 152 -10.67 -16.21 5.71
N PRO A 153 -9.83 -17.00 6.42
CA PRO A 153 -9.16 -16.56 7.65
C PRO A 153 -8.36 -15.27 7.46
N VAL A 154 -7.60 -15.16 6.36
CA VAL A 154 -6.77 -13.98 6.06
C VAL A 154 -7.62 -12.73 5.86
N LEU A 155 -8.74 -12.83 5.13
CA LEU A 155 -9.61 -11.67 4.93
C LEU A 155 -10.34 -11.27 6.20
N GLN A 156 -10.71 -12.24 7.06
CA GLN A 156 -11.27 -11.96 8.37
C GLN A 156 -10.27 -11.25 9.28
N GLU A 157 -9.01 -11.66 9.28
CA GLU A 157 -7.94 -11.00 10.03
C GLU A 157 -7.74 -9.57 9.56
N LEU A 158 -7.63 -9.34 8.25
CA LEU A 158 -7.53 -8.00 7.67
C LEU A 158 -8.73 -7.12 8.03
N LYS A 159 -9.95 -7.67 7.98
CA LYS A 159 -11.15 -6.95 8.41
C LYS A 159 -11.12 -6.63 9.91
N ALA A 160 -10.67 -7.55 10.75
CA ALA A 160 -10.56 -7.35 12.19
C ALA A 160 -9.58 -6.22 12.55
N GLU A 161 -8.51 -6.04 11.77
CA GLU A 161 -7.56 -4.93 11.94
C GLU A 161 -8.18 -3.54 11.74
N LEU A 162 -9.24 -3.45 10.93
CA LEU A 162 -9.98 -2.21 10.70
C LEU A 162 -10.99 -1.89 11.81
N THR A 163 -11.22 -2.84 12.73
CA THR A 163 -12.20 -2.68 13.80
C THR A 163 -11.46 -2.37 15.11
N SER A 164 -11.48 -1.12 15.56
CA SER A 164 -10.96 -0.76 16.87
C SER A 164 -12.04 -0.89 17.96
N ARG A 165 -11.63 -0.96 19.24
CA ARG A 165 -12.52 -1.26 20.38
C ARG A 165 -13.71 -0.30 20.55
N ASN A 166 -13.63 0.96 20.08
CA ASN A 166 -14.64 1.98 20.35
C ASN A 166 -15.17 2.72 19.10
N GLN A 167 -14.54 2.55 17.94
CA GLN A 167 -14.93 3.24 16.70
C GLN A 167 -14.41 2.49 15.49
N THR A 168 -15.19 2.47 14.40
CA THR A 168 -14.73 1.87 13.14
C THR A 168 -13.65 2.74 12.50
N ALA A 169 -12.67 2.11 11.84
CA ALA A 169 -11.58 2.81 11.18
C ALA A 169 -12.10 3.79 10.11
N SER A 170 -13.14 3.39 9.36
CA SER A 170 -13.77 4.26 8.36
C SER A 170 -14.31 5.56 8.96
N GLN A 171 -14.96 5.50 10.12
CA GLN A 171 -15.48 6.69 10.80
C GLN A 171 -14.34 7.58 11.30
N ALA A 172 -13.30 6.98 11.89
CA ALA A 172 -12.13 7.71 12.37
C ALA A 172 -11.41 8.46 11.23
N VAL A 173 -11.11 7.75 10.11
CA VAL A 173 -10.44 8.34 8.95
C VAL A 173 -11.32 9.38 8.26
N ARG A 174 -12.63 9.13 8.12
CA ARG A 174 -13.59 10.11 7.57
C ARG A 174 -13.68 11.37 8.44
N ARG A 175 -13.62 11.24 9.77
CA ARG A 175 -13.56 12.39 10.68
C ARG A 175 -12.29 13.20 10.45
N LEU A 176 -11.14 12.57 10.32
CA LEU A 176 -9.88 13.26 10.01
C LEU A 176 -9.98 14.00 8.66
N SER A 177 -10.45 13.32 7.61
CA SER A 177 -10.66 13.93 6.29
C SER A 177 -11.55 15.19 6.37
N LYS A 178 -12.67 15.13 7.11
CA LYS A 178 -13.55 16.29 7.32
C LYS A 178 -12.85 17.45 8.04
N LEU A 179 -12.02 17.15 9.05
CA LEU A 179 -11.26 18.17 9.78
C LEU A 179 -10.21 18.84 8.87
N MET A 180 -9.53 18.06 8.03
CA MET A 180 -8.58 18.61 7.06
C MET A 180 -9.26 19.47 5.99
N ASN A 181 -10.37 19.00 5.42
CA ASN A 181 -11.16 19.77 4.46
C ASN A 181 -11.73 21.06 5.08
N ALA A 182 -12.08 21.04 6.37
CA ALA A 182 -12.53 22.24 7.07
C ALA A 182 -11.41 23.29 7.18
N LEU A 183 -10.16 22.87 7.36
CA LEU A 183 -9.00 23.79 7.32
C LEU A 183 -8.82 24.44 5.93
N ASP A 184 -9.17 23.74 4.85
CA ASP A 184 -9.02 24.28 3.48
C ASP A 184 -9.99 25.46 3.21
N GLN A 185 -11.08 25.62 3.99
CA GLN A 185 -11.99 26.76 3.89
C GLN A 185 -11.31 28.10 4.23
N ARG A 186 -10.16 28.09 4.92
CA ARG A 186 -9.34 29.29 5.16
C ARG A 186 -8.89 30.02 3.88
N ASN A 187 -8.91 29.33 2.73
CA ASN A 187 -8.54 29.91 1.45
C ASN A 187 -9.52 31.03 1.01
N ASN A 188 -10.71 31.10 1.61
CA ASN A 188 -11.60 32.24 1.49
C ASN A 188 -11.28 33.27 2.58
N LEU A 189 -10.64 34.38 2.18
CA LEU A 189 -10.13 35.42 3.09
C LEU A 189 -11.23 35.97 4.00
N LEU A 190 -12.41 36.28 3.45
CA LEU A 190 -13.52 36.91 4.21
C LEU A 190 -14.05 35.91 5.27
N ILE A 191 -14.29 34.67 4.87
CA ILE A 191 -14.77 33.64 5.78
C ILE A 191 -13.73 33.36 6.87
N SER A 192 -12.44 33.28 6.51
CA SER A 192 -11.33 33.06 7.45
C SER A 192 -11.25 34.21 8.48
N MET A 193 -11.30 35.47 8.04
CA MET A 193 -11.28 36.62 8.96
C MET A 193 -12.46 36.58 9.92
N LEU A 194 -13.67 36.35 9.43
CA LEU A 194 -14.88 36.31 10.24
C LEU A 194 -14.84 35.15 11.26
N LEU A 195 -14.52 33.95 10.84
CA LEU A 195 -14.49 32.80 11.73
C LEU A 195 -13.33 32.86 12.74
N ASN A 196 -12.16 33.38 12.34
CA ASN A 196 -11.04 33.54 13.25
C ASN A 196 -11.26 34.67 14.24
N GLY A 197 -11.82 35.80 13.82
CA GLY A 197 -12.18 36.90 14.71
C GLY A 197 -13.22 36.50 15.76
N LEU A 198 -14.23 35.69 15.40
CA LEU A 198 -15.30 35.29 16.31
C LEU A 198 -14.92 34.13 17.23
N ILE A 199 -14.31 33.07 16.71
CA ILE A 199 -14.19 31.80 17.42
C ILE A 199 -12.80 31.13 17.34
N PHE A 200 -11.79 31.78 16.76
CA PHE A 200 -10.47 31.20 16.51
C PHE A 200 -10.56 29.85 15.80
N TRP A 201 -11.28 29.85 14.67
CA TRP A 201 -11.65 28.66 13.91
C TRP A 201 -10.45 27.78 13.55
N GLU A 202 -9.40 28.35 12.94
CA GLU A 202 -8.22 27.61 12.52
C GLU A 202 -7.57 26.88 13.70
N LEU A 203 -7.38 27.58 14.82
CA LEU A 203 -6.78 27.00 16.02
C LEU A 203 -7.66 25.86 16.57
N ARG A 204 -8.98 26.02 16.56
CA ARG A 204 -9.92 24.95 16.94
C ARG A 204 -9.80 23.71 16.07
N GLN A 205 -9.70 23.89 14.73
CA GLN A 205 -9.59 22.74 13.82
C GLN A 205 -8.27 22.02 14.02
N VAL A 206 -7.15 22.73 14.14
CA VAL A 206 -5.84 22.12 14.42
C VAL A 206 -5.85 21.36 15.74
N MET A 207 -6.43 21.92 16.81
CA MET A 207 -6.56 21.20 18.08
C MET A 207 -7.39 19.93 17.99
N LYS A 208 -8.47 19.93 17.17
CA LYS A 208 -9.27 18.73 16.92
C LYS A 208 -8.46 17.68 16.13
N ILE A 209 -7.62 18.10 15.19
CA ILE A 209 -6.73 17.23 14.43
C ILE A 209 -5.67 16.64 15.36
N GLU A 210 -5.06 17.44 16.22
CA GLU A 210 -4.11 16.94 17.22
C GLU A 210 -4.78 15.99 18.22
N GLN A 211 -6.02 16.27 18.63
CA GLN A 211 -6.80 15.36 19.48
C GLN A 211 -7.06 14.00 18.79
N TRP A 212 -7.44 14.06 17.52
CA TRP A 212 -7.64 12.86 16.73
C TRP A 212 -6.34 12.06 16.63
N LYS A 213 -5.24 12.75 16.39
CA LYS A 213 -3.91 12.16 16.27
C LYS A 213 -3.45 11.49 17.58
N GLU A 214 -3.67 12.11 18.75
CA GLU A 214 -3.36 11.51 20.05
C GLU A 214 -4.05 10.16 20.28
N VAL A 215 -5.22 9.94 19.65
CA VAL A 215 -6.01 8.72 19.80
C VAL A 215 -5.70 7.69 18.73
N HIS A 216 -5.43 8.10 17.49
CA HIS A 216 -5.40 7.21 16.33
C HIS A 216 -4.08 7.19 15.55
N ALA A 217 -3.04 7.92 16.02
CA ALA A 217 -1.77 7.98 15.28
C ALA A 217 -1.09 6.62 15.12
N SER A 218 -1.24 5.73 16.13
CA SER A 218 -0.71 4.36 16.07
C SER A 218 -1.46 3.46 15.10
N ASP A 219 -2.77 3.70 14.91
CA ASP A 219 -3.64 2.82 14.14
C ASP A 219 -3.67 3.20 12.67
N LEU A 220 -3.54 4.49 12.34
CA LEU A 220 -3.66 5.00 10.97
C LEU A 220 -2.71 4.32 9.97
N PRO A 221 -1.41 4.14 10.25
CA PRO A 221 -0.51 3.45 9.34
C PRO A 221 -0.95 2.02 9.05
N ARG A 222 -1.41 1.30 10.08
CA ARG A 222 -1.91 -0.07 9.97
C ARG A 222 -3.16 -0.13 9.10
N TRP A 223 -4.13 0.76 9.29
CA TRP A 223 -5.34 0.81 8.46
C TRP A 223 -5.03 1.04 6.98
N ILE A 224 -4.04 1.90 6.68
CA ILE A 224 -3.62 2.16 5.30
C ILE A 224 -2.92 0.93 4.70
N GLU A 225 -2.07 0.25 5.46
CA GLU A 225 -1.42 -1.00 5.05
C GLU A 225 -2.45 -2.08 4.77
N THR A 226 -3.43 -2.27 5.67
CA THR A 226 -4.53 -3.24 5.49
C THR A 226 -5.33 -2.97 4.21
N VAL A 227 -5.66 -1.70 3.92
CA VAL A 227 -6.32 -1.34 2.65
C VAL A 227 -5.45 -1.69 1.45
N GLY A 228 -4.15 -1.39 1.51
CA GLY A 228 -3.21 -1.76 0.45
C GLY A 228 -3.12 -3.27 0.24
N GLU A 229 -3.19 -4.06 1.32
CA GLU A 229 -3.24 -5.51 1.26
C GLU A 229 -4.51 -6.02 0.59
N ILE A 230 -5.65 -5.49 0.96
CA ILE A 230 -6.94 -5.85 0.36
C ILE A 230 -6.95 -5.52 -1.14
N ASP A 231 -6.43 -4.35 -1.54
CA ASP A 231 -6.32 -3.98 -2.95
C ASP A 231 -5.38 -4.92 -3.73
N ALA A 232 -4.30 -5.39 -3.10
CA ALA A 232 -3.42 -6.41 -3.66
C ALA A 232 -4.16 -7.75 -3.86
N TYR A 233 -4.95 -8.20 -2.85
CA TYR A 233 -5.80 -9.38 -3.01
C TYR A 233 -6.85 -9.21 -4.09
N CYS A 234 -7.51 -8.05 -4.18
CA CYS A 234 -8.45 -7.73 -5.25
C CYS A 234 -7.80 -7.78 -6.64
N SER A 235 -6.54 -7.36 -6.75
CA SER A 235 -5.78 -7.43 -7.99
C SER A 235 -5.48 -8.87 -8.41
N LEU A 236 -5.02 -9.71 -7.48
CA LEU A 236 -4.79 -11.15 -7.71
C LEU A 236 -6.11 -11.89 -8.01
N ALA A 237 -7.20 -11.54 -7.32
CA ALA A 237 -8.53 -12.07 -7.57
C ALA A 237 -9.08 -11.65 -8.95
N THR A 238 -8.74 -10.46 -9.42
CA THR A 238 -9.08 -10.02 -10.77
C THR A 238 -8.30 -10.79 -11.82
N PHE A 239 -7.03 -11.09 -11.56
CA PHE A 239 -6.23 -11.98 -12.39
C PHE A 239 -6.86 -13.37 -12.45
N ALA A 240 -7.25 -13.96 -11.34
CA ALA A 240 -7.93 -15.26 -11.28
C ALA A 240 -9.27 -15.25 -12.04
N TYR A 241 -10.08 -14.20 -11.87
CA TYR A 241 -11.35 -14.05 -12.58
C TYR A 241 -11.21 -13.98 -14.11
N ASN A 242 -10.16 -13.31 -14.59
CA ASN A 242 -9.89 -13.15 -16.01
C ASN A 242 -9.29 -14.41 -16.67
N HIS A 243 -8.85 -15.36 -15.84
CA HIS A 243 -8.23 -16.61 -16.27
C HIS A 243 -8.88 -17.82 -15.61
N PRO A 244 -10.17 -18.10 -15.91
CA PRO A 244 -10.92 -19.17 -15.24
C PRO A 244 -10.36 -20.57 -15.52
N GLU A 245 -9.58 -20.72 -16.57
CA GLU A 245 -8.89 -21.97 -16.93
C GLU A 245 -7.60 -22.22 -16.15
N TYR A 246 -7.12 -21.24 -15.37
CA TYR A 246 -5.92 -21.41 -14.56
C TYR A 246 -6.26 -22.18 -13.29
N ILE A 247 -5.32 -22.98 -12.83
CA ILE A 247 -5.48 -23.83 -11.64
C ILE A 247 -4.74 -23.26 -10.45
N TYR A 248 -5.21 -23.57 -9.26
CA TYR A 248 -4.46 -23.34 -8.04
C TYR A 248 -3.54 -24.54 -7.78
N PRO A 249 -2.22 -24.33 -7.70
CA PRO A 249 -1.28 -25.41 -7.52
C PRO A 249 -1.41 -26.05 -6.13
N LYS A 250 -1.09 -27.34 -6.04
CA LYS A 250 -0.94 -28.03 -4.77
C LYS A 250 0.39 -27.65 -4.15
N ILE A 251 0.40 -27.48 -2.82
CA ILE A 251 1.60 -27.11 -2.08
C ILE A 251 2.07 -28.32 -1.25
N ASN A 252 3.30 -28.76 -1.51
CA ASN A 252 3.96 -29.83 -0.76
C ASN A 252 4.84 -29.21 0.35
N SER A 253 4.81 -29.78 1.55
CA SER A 253 5.62 -29.32 2.69
C SER A 253 6.69 -30.30 3.15
N HIS A 254 6.77 -31.50 2.54
CA HIS A 254 7.60 -32.58 3.08
C HIS A 254 8.96 -32.70 2.40
N SER A 255 9.04 -32.47 1.12
CA SER A 255 10.27 -32.57 0.34
C SER A 255 10.25 -31.63 -0.85
N PHE A 256 11.44 -31.18 -1.26
CA PHE A 256 11.53 -30.38 -2.50
C PHE A 256 10.99 -31.20 -3.67
N HIS A 257 9.95 -30.64 -4.28
CA HIS A 257 9.26 -31.21 -5.41
C HIS A 257 8.71 -30.07 -6.26
N MET A 258 8.86 -30.18 -7.57
CA MET A 258 8.19 -29.33 -8.53
C MET A 258 7.76 -30.15 -9.72
N GLN A 259 6.49 -30.41 -9.82
CA GLN A 259 5.89 -31.09 -10.95
C GLN A 259 4.81 -30.23 -11.59
N ALA A 260 4.86 -30.08 -12.90
CA ALA A 260 3.79 -29.40 -13.63
C ALA A 260 3.61 -30.00 -15.02
N LYS A 261 2.34 -30.09 -15.44
CA LYS A 261 1.96 -30.51 -16.77
C LYS A 261 1.46 -29.32 -17.57
N ALA A 262 1.95 -29.18 -18.79
CA ALA A 262 1.49 -28.18 -19.75
C ALA A 262 1.52 -26.73 -19.18
N LEU A 263 2.65 -26.29 -18.63
CA LEU A 263 2.86 -24.91 -18.21
C LEU A 263 2.83 -23.96 -19.39
N GLY A 264 2.02 -22.90 -19.31
CA GLY A 264 1.98 -21.79 -20.26
C GLY A 264 2.50 -20.49 -19.63
N HIS A 265 3.03 -19.60 -20.44
CA HIS A 265 3.49 -18.29 -19.98
C HIS A 265 2.30 -17.33 -19.85
N PRO A 266 1.96 -16.79 -18.66
CA PRO A 266 0.73 -16.02 -18.44
C PRO A 266 0.56 -14.77 -19.31
N LEU A 267 1.66 -14.21 -19.82
CA LEU A 267 1.66 -13.01 -20.66
C LEU A 267 1.74 -13.32 -22.16
N MET A 268 1.75 -14.59 -22.57
CA MET A 268 1.76 -14.96 -23.98
C MET A 268 0.34 -15.16 -24.50
N ASP A 269 0.18 -14.88 -25.79
CA ASP A 269 -1.05 -15.24 -26.51
C ASP A 269 -1.30 -16.75 -26.39
N ARG A 270 -2.50 -17.11 -25.93
CA ARG A 270 -2.91 -18.51 -25.67
C ARG A 270 -2.78 -19.41 -26.91
N ASN A 271 -3.03 -18.85 -28.08
CA ASN A 271 -2.98 -19.59 -29.36
C ASN A 271 -1.55 -19.80 -29.87
N LYS A 272 -0.58 -19.04 -29.34
CA LYS A 272 0.83 -19.10 -29.79
C LYS A 272 1.74 -19.73 -28.72
N CYS A 273 1.27 -19.89 -27.50
CA CYS A 273 2.05 -20.43 -26.41
C CYS A 273 2.19 -21.95 -26.53
N VAL A 274 3.42 -22.43 -26.67
CA VAL A 274 3.73 -23.85 -26.55
C VAL A 274 3.88 -24.19 -25.08
N ARG A 275 2.98 -25.00 -24.54
CA ARG A 275 2.96 -25.42 -23.15
C ARG A 275 3.83 -26.64 -22.92
N ASN A 276 4.71 -26.59 -21.91
CA ASN A 276 5.65 -27.67 -21.61
C ASN A 276 5.54 -28.09 -20.14
N GLY A 277 5.88 -29.34 -19.86
CA GLY A 277 5.96 -29.84 -18.48
C GLY A 277 7.32 -29.59 -17.83
N ILE A 278 7.37 -29.76 -16.50
CA ILE A 278 8.58 -29.87 -15.72
C ILE A 278 8.38 -30.91 -14.63
N ASP A 279 9.42 -31.67 -14.31
CA ASP A 279 9.41 -32.66 -13.24
C ASP A 279 10.76 -32.63 -12.50
N ILE A 280 10.72 -32.25 -11.23
CA ILE A 280 11.87 -32.23 -10.30
C ILE A 280 11.40 -32.94 -9.04
N ASP A 281 11.85 -34.16 -8.83
CA ASP A 281 11.36 -35.08 -7.78
C ASP A 281 12.29 -35.22 -6.57
N LYS A 282 13.49 -34.65 -6.61
CA LYS A 282 14.52 -34.80 -5.57
C LYS A 282 15.46 -33.61 -5.47
N ARG A 283 16.28 -33.63 -4.43
CA ARG A 283 17.31 -32.63 -4.11
C ARG A 283 18.63 -33.30 -3.70
N PRO A 284 19.79 -32.75 -4.07
CA PRO A 284 20.01 -31.69 -5.06
C PRO A 284 19.69 -32.18 -6.47
N PHE A 285 19.13 -31.27 -7.29
CA PHE A 285 18.76 -31.58 -8.67
C PHE A 285 19.00 -30.34 -9.56
N PHE A 286 19.48 -30.55 -10.78
CA PHE A 286 19.57 -29.49 -11.75
C PHE A 286 19.21 -30.00 -13.14
N ILE A 287 18.53 -29.14 -13.90
CA ILE A 287 18.13 -29.37 -15.29
C ILE A 287 18.97 -28.48 -16.18
N ILE A 288 19.63 -29.06 -17.17
CA ILE A 288 20.32 -28.32 -18.21
C ILE A 288 19.44 -28.31 -19.46
N ILE A 289 19.01 -27.11 -19.88
CA ILE A 289 18.17 -26.93 -21.04
C ILE A 289 19.04 -26.51 -22.21
N THR A 290 19.16 -27.38 -23.21
CA THR A 290 19.92 -27.15 -24.41
C THR A 290 19.03 -27.05 -25.63
N GLY A 291 19.53 -26.46 -26.72
CA GLY A 291 18.79 -26.35 -27.99
C GLY A 291 19.32 -25.18 -28.83
N ALA A 292 18.84 -25.10 -30.08
CA ALA A 292 19.22 -24.04 -31.02
C ALA A 292 18.88 -22.63 -30.50
N ASN A 293 19.55 -21.61 -31.00
CA ASN A 293 19.16 -20.24 -30.74
C ASN A 293 17.74 -19.99 -31.24
N MET A 294 16.97 -19.17 -30.52
CA MET A 294 15.54 -18.90 -30.80
C MET A 294 14.58 -20.09 -30.62
N ALA A 295 15.04 -21.24 -30.11
CA ALA A 295 14.19 -22.41 -29.85
C ALA A 295 13.25 -22.26 -28.64
N GLY A 296 13.23 -21.09 -27.96
CA GLY A 296 12.33 -20.82 -26.83
C GLY A 296 12.89 -21.19 -25.44
N LYS A 297 14.20 -21.50 -25.31
CA LYS A 297 14.83 -21.84 -24.02
C LYS A 297 14.56 -20.79 -22.91
N SER A 298 14.89 -19.55 -23.18
CA SER A 298 14.66 -18.45 -22.23
C SER A 298 13.18 -18.22 -21.91
N THR A 299 12.31 -18.44 -22.90
CA THR A 299 10.85 -18.36 -22.70
C THR A 299 10.38 -19.47 -21.77
N TYR A 300 10.88 -20.69 -21.94
CA TYR A 300 10.57 -21.81 -21.06
C TYR A 300 11.01 -21.54 -19.62
N LEU A 301 12.26 -21.09 -19.42
CA LEU A 301 12.78 -20.73 -18.08
C LEU A 301 11.93 -19.64 -17.41
N ARG A 302 11.54 -18.63 -18.15
CA ARG A 302 10.63 -17.57 -17.66
C ARG A 302 9.25 -18.13 -17.34
N THR A 303 8.72 -19.04 -18.16
CA THR A 303 7.44 -19.69 -17.92
C THR A 303 7.45 -20.46 -16.59
N VAL A 304 8.50 -21.24 -16.36
CA VAL A 304 8.69 -21.96 -15.09
C VAL A 304 8.77 -20.99 -13.93
N GLY A 305 9.63 -19.98 -14.03
CA GLY A 305 9.86 -19.01 -12.94
C GLY A 305 8.61 -18.19 -12.57
N VAL A 306 7.87 -17.69 -13.57
CA VAL A 306 6.67 -16.89 -13.31
C VAL A 306 5.54 -17.70 -12.70
N ASN A 307 5.30 -18.95 -13.17
CA ASN A 307 4.28 -19.82 -12.57
C ASN A 307 4.68 -20.26 -11.17
N TYR A 308 5.96 -20.56 -10.93
CA TYR A 308 6.45 -20.86 -9.59
C TYR A 308 6.24 -19.67 -8.63
N LEU A 309 6.57 -18.46 -9.06
CA LEU A 309 6.34 -17.25 -8.29
C LEU A 309 4.86 -17.03 -7.99
N LEU A 310 3.98 -17.16 -9.00
CA LEU A 310 2.53 -17.06 -8.82
C LEU A 310 2.03 -18.10 -7.82
N ALA A 311 2.53 -19.35 -7.91
CA ALA A 311 2.21 -20.42 -6.97
C ALA A 311 2.59 -20.05 -5.52
N CYS A 312 3.80 -19.57 -5.28
CA CYS A 312 4.26 -19.10 -3.97
C CYS A 312 3.50 -17.87 -3.46
N MET A 313 2.88 -17.10 -4.35
CA MET A 313 2.00 -15.98 -4.00
C MET A 313 0.57 -16.42 -3.68
N GLY A 314 0.22 -17.67 -3.87
CA GLY A 314 -1.14 -18.18 -3.74
C GLY A 314 -2.05 -17.84 -4.93
N ALA A 315 -1.49 -17.37 -6.05
CA ALA A 315 -2.24 -17.06 -7.26
C ALA A 315 -2.44 -18.32 -8.15
N PRO A 316 -3.46 -18.35 -9.02
CA PRO A 316 -3.60 -19.42 -9.99
C PRO A 316 -2.51 -19.36 -11.06
N VAL A 317 -2.19 -20.51 -11.64
CA VAL A 317 -1.14 -20.72 -12.63
C VAL A 317 -1.68 -21.30 -13.91
N TRP A 318 -1.02 -21.04 -15.03
CA TRP A 318 -1.43 -21.63 -16.31
C TRP A 318 -0.79 -22.99 -16.52
N ALA A 319 -1.43 -24.01 -16.00
CA ALA A 319 -1.05 -25.41 -16.12
C ALA A 319 -2.28 -26.31 -16.11
N ASP A 320 -2.13 -27.57 -16.56
CA ASP A 320 -3.17 -28.57 -16.39
C ASP A 320 -3.09 -29.18 -14.97
N GLU A 321 -1.88 -29.38 -14.46
CA GLU A 321 -1.59 -29.81 -13.10
C GLU A 321 -0.30 -29.13 -12.63
N MET A 322 -0.22 -28.76 -11.37
CA MET A 322 1.00 -28.26 -10.76
C MET A 322 1.05 -28.58 -9.26
N GLU A 323 2.19 -29.10 -8.83
CA GLU A 323 2.53 -29.29 -7.42
C GLU A 323 3.92 -28.71 -7.17
N ILE A 324 4.10 -27.94 -6.09
CA ILE A 324 5.38 -27.33 -5.71
C ILE A 324 5.69 -27.50 -4.23
N TYR A 325 6.99 -27.57 -3.93
CA TYR A 325 7.52 -27.23 -2.62
C TYR A 325 7.93 -25.74 -2.62
N PRO A 326 7.42 -24.93 -1.69
CA PRO A 326 7.74 -23.50 -1.66
C PRO A 326 9.17 -23.26 -1.15
N ALA A 327 10.00 -22.66 -1.98
CA ALA A 327 11.35 -22.22 -1.65
C ALA A 327 11.60 -20.83 -2.24
N ARG A 328 12.64 -20.15 -1.82
CA ARG A 328 13.00 -18.85 -2.40
C ARG A 328 13.42 -18.98 -3.84
N LEU A 329 12.74 -18.22 -4.72
CA LEU A 329 13.12 -18.12 -6.13
C LEU A 329 14.27 -17.13 -6.28
N VAL A 330 15.37 -17.58 -6.88
CA VAL A 330 16.49 -16.72 -7.29
C VAL A 330 16.70 -16.90 -8.79
N THR A 331 16.70 -15.78 -9.51
CA THR A 331 16.83 -15.82 -10.98
C THR A 331 18.01 -14.99 -11.46
N SER A 332 18.75 -15.49 -12.44
CA SER A 332 19.64 -14.70 -13.29
C SER A 332 19.19 -14.88 -14.74
N LEU A 333 18.18 -14.11 -15.11
CA LEU A 333 17.66 -14.00 -16.47
C LEU A 333 18.18 -12.68 -17.05
N ARG A 334 18.38 -12.56 -18.34
CA ARG A 334 18.94 -11.36 -19.01
C ARG A 334 18.65 -10.05 -18.26
N THR A 335 19.69 -9.40 -17.77
CA THR A 335 19.61 -8.04 -17.22
C THR A 335 19.70 -7.05 -18.39
N ASN A 336 18.87 -6.01 -18.40
CA ASN A 336 19.08 -4.86 -19.28
C ASN A 336 20.35 -4.12 -18.80
N ASP A 337 21.15 -3.62 -19.74
CA ASP A 337 22.26 -2.71 -19.44
C ASP A 337 21.72 -1.53 -18.64
N SER A 338 22.09 -1.41 -17.38
CA SER A 338 21.88 -0.19 -16.63
C SER A 338 23.04 0.73 -16.94
N LEU A 339 22.84 1.66 -17.85
CA LEU A 339 23.78 2.72 -18.20
C LEU A 339 24.06 3.67 -17.00
N THR A 340 23.36 3.50 -15.89
CA THR A 340 23.44 4.34 -14.70
C THR A 340 24.50 3.90 -13.68
N ASP A 341 24.93 2.64 -13.66
CA ASP A 341 25.76 2.13 -12.56
C ASP A 341 27.26 1.93 -12.90
N ASN A 342 27.74 2.29 -14.09
CA ASN A 342 29.14 2.14 -14.51
C ASN A 342 29.80 0.75 -14.21
N GLU A 343 29.00 -0.26 -13.83
CA GLU A 343 29.48 -1.64 -13.65
C GLU A 343 29.36 -2.40 -14.97
N SER A 344 30.44 -3.12 -15.33
CA SER A 344 30.36 -3.98 -16.51
C SER A 344 29.31 -5.09 -16.28
N TYR A 345 28.55 -5.42 -17.31
CA TYR A 345 27.55 -6.50 -17.30
C TYR A 345 28.10 -7.79 -16.68
N PHE A 346 29.32 -8.13 -17.03
CA PHE A 346 30.03 -9.31 -16.51
C PHE A 346 30.26 -9.27 -14.98
N PHE A 347 30.63 -8.12 -14.44
CA PHE A 347 30.85 -7.96 -13.01
C PHE A 347 29.55 -8.04 -12.21
N ALA A 348 28.48 -7.47 -12.74
CA ALA A 348 27.13 -7.58 -12.12
C ALA A 348 26.64 -9.04 -12.10
N GLU A 349 26.91 -9.81 -13.17
CA GLU A 349 26.59 -11.23 -13.25
C GLU A 349 27.39 -12.07 -12.26
N LEU A 350 28.71 -11.82 -12.15
CA LEU A 350 29.57 -12.50 -11.14
C LEU A 350 29.12 -12.20 -9.72
N LYS A 351 28.79 -10.96 -9.41
CA LYS A 351 28.28 -10.55 -8.09
C LYS A 351 26.99 -11.28 -7.74
N ARG A 352 26.12 -11.50 -8.74
CA ARG A 352 24.86 -12.24 -8.57
C ARG A 352 25.10 -13.73 -8.39
N LEU A 353 26.01 -14.34 -9.14
CA LEU A 353 26.39 -15.75 -8.94
C LEU A 353 27.04 -15.96 -7.57
N LYS A 354 27.93 -15.05 -7.14
CA LYS A 354 28.50 -15.10 -5.80
C LYS A 354 27.41 -15.04 -4.72
N LEU A 355 26.45 -14.14 -4.84
CA LEU A 355 25.32 -14.05 -3.91
C LEU A 355 24.55 -15.38 -3.81
N ILE A 356 24.36 -16.08 -4.93
CA ILE A 356 23.70 -17.38 -4.97
C ILE A 356 24.54 -18.42 -4.23
N ILE A 357 25.86 -18.45 -4.48
CA ILE A 357 26.78 -19.37 -3.82
C ILE A 357 26.80 -19.13 -2.31
N ASP A 358 26.98 -17.87 -1.90
CA ASP A 358 27.03 -17.49 -0.47
C ASP A 358 25.75 -17.94 0.28
N LYS A 359 24.58 -17.84 -0.37
CA LYS A 359 23.30 -18.29 0.19
C LYS A 359 23.20 -19.82 0.29
N LEU A 360 23.65 -20.54 -0.73
CA LEU A 360 23.67 -21.99 -0.72
C LEU A 360 24.66 -22.53 0.35
N GLU A 361 25.82 -21.90 0.51
CA GLU A 361 26.79 -22.23 1.56
C GLU A 361 26.25 -21.94 2.97
N ALA A 362 25.37 -20.93 3.11
CA ALA A 362 24.63 -20.66 4.34
C ALA A 362 23.52 -21.70 4.64
N GLY A 363 23.30 -22.67 3.75
CA GLY A 363 22.30 -23.72 3.90
C GLY A 363 20.86 -23.27 3.58
N GLU A 364 20.70 -22.11 2.93
CA GLU A 364 19.37 -21.64 2.52
C GLU A 364 18.83 -22.48 1.36
N GLU A 365 17.54 -22.77 1.37
CA GLU A 365 16.86 -23.50 0.30
C GLU A 365 16.37 -22.56 -0.78
N HIS A 366 16.85 -22.78 -2.02
CA HIS A 366 16.51 -21.94 -3.16
C HIS A 366 16.07 -22.75 -4.38
N PHE A 367 15.08 -22.21 -5.10
CA PHE A 367 14.80 -22.59 -6.47
C PHE A 367 15.51 -21.58 -7.39
N ILE A 368 16.48 -22.06 -8.17
CA ILE A 368 17.40 -21.19 -8.92
C ILE A 368 17.15 -21.36 -10.42
N ILE A 369 16.98 -20.25 -11.13
CA ILE A 369 16.85 -20.26 -12.59
C ILE A 369 17.93 -19.35 -13.18
N LEU A 370 18.81 -19.97 -13.99
CA LEU A 370 19.91 -19.27 -14.66
C LEU A 370 19.74 -19.36 -16.18
N ASP A 371 19.90 -18.26 -16.89
CA ASP A 371 19.86 -18.19 -18.34
C ASP A 371 21.17 -17.58 -18.85
N GLU A 372 21.82 -18.26 -19.81
CA GLU A 372 23.04 -17.82 -20.51
C GLU A 372 24.17 -17.33 -19.54
N ILE A 373 24.63 -18.20 -18.64
CA ILE A 373 25.65 -17.88 -17.63
C ILE A 373 26.95 -17.37 -18.31
N LEU A 374 27.49 -16.23 -17.77
CA LEU A 374 28.77 -15.63 -18.18
C LEU A 374 28.78 -15.26 -19.68
N LYS A 375 27.70 -14.66 -20.18
CA LYS A 375 27.64 -14.15 -21.53
C LYS A 375 28.48 -12.86 -21.62
N GLY A 376 29.50 -12.85 -22.46
CA GLY A 376 30.34 -11.66 -22.71
C GLY A 376 31.81 -11.83 -22.35
N THR A 377 32.25 -13.01 -21.90
CA THR A 377 33.66 -13.32 -21.73
C THR A 377 34.16 -14.30 -22.79
N ASN A 378 35.48 -14.31 -23.00
CA ASN A 378 36.18 -15.30 -23.83
C ASN A 378 36.02 -16.71 -23.19
N SER A 379 36.09 -17.74 -24.04
CA SER A 379 35.92 -19.15 -23.60
C SER A 379 36.94 -19.56 -22.52
N MET A 380 38.11 -18.89 -22.41
CA MET A 380 39.14 -19.18 -21.43
C MET A 380 38.78 -18.65 -20.02
N ASP A 381 37.98 -17.59 -19.90
CA ASP A 381 37.57 -17.00 -18.64
C ASP A 381 36.36 -17.72 -18.02
N LYS A 382 35.79 -18.71 -18.73
CA LYS A 382 34.62 -19.49 -18.29
C LYS A 382 35.01 -20.79 -17.55
N GLN A 383 36.29 -21.11 -17.45
CA GLN A 383 36.82 -22.23 -16.68
C GLN A 383 37.13 -21.79 -15.24
#